data_9fe9b66180dd8ac2354fbf75d66b3880
#
_entry.id   9fe9b66180dd8ac2354fbf75d66b3880
#
_cell.length_a   1.000
_cell.length_b   1.000
_cell.length_c   1.000
_cell.angle_alpha   90.00
_cell.angle_beta   90.00
_cell.angle_gamma   90.00
#
_symmetry.space_group_name_H-M   'P 1'
#
loop_
_entity.id
_entity.type
_entity.pdbx_description
1 polymer ?
#
loop_
_entity_poly.entity_id
_entity_poly.type
_entity_poly.pdbx_seq_one_letter_code
_entity_poly.pdbx_strand_id
1 'polypeptide(L)'
;LFYGTGYATVWATELGRLTVTADNPSTMTHAADPATGQCEYAVRAVSTMGSARAVLYEPDRVTMYRQPNTTEPIPGSGWLVESVVDNPLGVVPVVPFVRRTSASDWPTGDSIVADILDLTDAVAKLLADAMVTSEFHSRPRRWATGLEIEYDDNGRPIDPFGNSRLLQSEAPETRFGQFDGARLDGYTDMIATLTQQIGALTGLPASYLGLHGDQPASADGVKAAE
;
A
#
# COMPACT_ATOMS: atom_id res chain seq x y z
N LEU A 1 1.34 -9.56 4.95
CA LEU A 1 0.73 -9.28 6.26
C LEU A 1 0.56 -7.79 6.51
N PHE A 2 -0.42 -7.18 5.81
CA PHE A 2 -0.71 -5.74 5.91
C PHE A 2 -1.05 -5.31 7.36
N TYR A 3 -1.78 -6.14 8.09
CA TYR A 3 -2.17 -5.92 9.49
C TYR A 3 -1.22 -6.55 10.52
N GLY A 4 -0.07 -7.04 10.10
CA GLY A 4 0.86 -7.76 10.98
C GLY A 4 0.46 -9.19 11.29
N THR A 5 -0.83 -9.51 11.22
CA THR A 5 -1.38 -10.85 11.44
C THR A 5 -2.28 -11.24 10.27
N GLY A 6 -2.22 -12.47 9.84
CA GLY A 6 -3.16 -13.11 8.91
C GLY A 6 -3.74 -14.37 9.54
N TYR A 7 -4.85 -14.86 9.04
CA TYR A 7 -5.51 -16.04 9.58
C TYR A 7 -5.88 -17.03 8.49
N ALA A 8 -5.77 -18.30 8.79
CA ALA A 8 -6.38 -19.37 8.01
C ALA A 8 -7.27 -20.23 8.91
N THR A 9 -8.51 -20.43 8.48
CA THR A 9 -9.42 -21.35 9.14
C THR A 9 -9.43 -22.67 8.41
N VAL A 10 -9.21 -23.76 9.13
CA VAL A 10 -9.24 -25.14 8.63
C VAL A 10 -10.50 -25.82 9.14
N TRP A 11 -11.38 -26.25 8.26
CA TRP A 11 -12.64 -26.89 8.65
C TRP A 11 -12.98 -28.08 7.74
N ALA A 12 -13.65 -29.05 8.29
CA ALA A 12 -14.21 -30.14 7.51
C ALA A 12 -15.65 -29.79 7.10
N THR A 13 -15.94 -29.91 5.81
CA THR A 13 -17.32 -29.79 5.33
C THR A 13 -18.15 -31.01 5.76
N GLU A 14 -19.48 -30.92 5.67
CA GLU A 14 -20.39 -32.04 5.96
C GLU A 14 -20.06 -33.33 5.17
N LEU A 15 -19.41 -33.18 4.02
CA LEU A 15 -18.94 -34.27 3.17
C LEU A 15 -17.54 -34.81 3.58
N GLY A 16 -16.98 -34.36 4.69
CA GLY A 16 -15.66 -34.75 5.18
C GLY A 16 -14.49 -34.18 4.39
N ARG A 17 -14.70 -33.21 3.48
CA ARG A 17 -13.64 -32.52 2.75
C ARG A 17 -13.03 -31.43 3.60
N LEU A 18 -11.72 -31.43 3.73
CA LEU A 18 -10.98 -30.33 4.38
C LEU A 18 -11.05 -29.09 3.49
N THR A 19 -11.37 -27.97 4.10
CA THR A 19 -11.37 -26.65 3.48
C THR A 19 -10.44 -25.75 4.29
N VAL A 20 -9.57 -25.04 3.60
CA VAL A 20 -8.73 -23.99 4.18
C VAL A 20 -9.17 -22.67 3.60
N THR A 21 -9.58 -21.75 4.46
CA THR A 21 -9.98 -20.39 4.06
C THR A 21 -9.03 -19.37 4.63
N ALA A 22 -8.61 -18.40 3.81
CA ALA A 22 -7.89 -17.22 4.28
C ALA A 22 -8.92 -16.21 4.80
N ASP A 23 -8.75 -15.78 6.04
CA ASP A 23 -9.68 -14.87 6.71
C ASP A 23 -9.13 -13.46 6.78
N ASN A 24 -10.04 -12.49 6.69
CA ASN A 24 -9.67 -11.08 6.77
C ASN A 24 -9.26 -10.74 8.23
N PRO A 25 -8.02 -10.28 8.44
CA PRO A 25 -7.54 -9.95 9.78
C PRO A 25 -8.27 -8.78 10.45
N SER A 26 -8.99 -7.95 9.70
CA SER A 26 -9.81 -6.88 10.29
C SER A 26 -11.09 -7.41 10.98
N THR A 27 -11.49 -8.63 10.66
CA THR A 27 -12.71 -9.25 11.21
C THR A 27 -12.41 -10.40 12.17
N MET A 28 -11.15 -10.75 12.35
CA MET A 28 -10.73 -11.87 13.19
C MET A 28 -9.70 -11.44 14.23
N THR A 29 -9.83 -11.98 15.43
CA THR A 29 -8.86 -11.84 16.51
C THR A 29 -8.66 -13.19 17.18
N HIS A 30 -7.55 -13.35 17.90
CA HIS A 30 -7.25 -14.57 18.65
C HIS A 30 -6.61 -14.24 20.00
N ALA A 31 -6.73 -15.16 20.91
CA ALA A 31 -5.90 -15.22 22.10
C ALA A 31 -4.93 -16.40 21.97
N ALA A 32 -3.74 -16.22 22.48
CA ALA A 32 -2.72 -17.24 22.49
C ALA A 32 -2.15 -17.42 23.87
N ASP A 33 -1.87 -18.65 24.23
CA ASP A 33 -1.16 -18.99 25.46
C ASP A 33 0.24 -18.35 25.43
N PRO A 34 0.56 -17.47 26.38
CA PRO A 34 1.85 -16.79 26.40
C PRO A 34 3.05 -17.71 26.59
N ALA A 35 2.85 -18.92 27.13
CA ALA A 35 3.93 -19.88 27.35
C ALA A 35 4.24 -20.70 26.11
N THR A 36 3.20 -21.13 25.38
CA THR A 36 3.35 -22.06 24.24
C THR A 36 3.17 -21.37 22.89
N GLY A 37 2.53 -20.22 22.87
CA GLY A 37 2.17 -19.54 21.65
C GLY A 37 1.02 -20.16 20.88
N GLN A 38 0.37 -21.16 21.43
CA GLN A 38 -0.76 -21.83 20.81
C GLN A 38 -2.03 -20.95 20.89
N CYS A 39 -2.84 -21.01 19.86
CA CYS A 39 -4.14 -20.33 19.86
C CYS A 39 -5.08 -21.01 20.84
N GLU A 40 -5.53 -20.28 21.86
CA GLU A 40 -6.48 -20.77 22.87
C GLU A 40 -7.93 -20.63 22.39
N TYR A 41 -8.24 -19.51 21.73
CA TYR A 41 -9.52 -19.28 21.04
C TYR A 41 -9.36 -18.22 19.98
N ALA A 42 -10.25 -18.21 19.02
CA ALA A 42 -10.33 -17.17 18.00
C ALA A 42 -11.79 -16.69 17.85
N VAL A 43 -11.96 -15.43 17.51
CA VAL A 43 -13.26 -14.83 17.26
C VAL A 43 -13.26 -14.18 15.90
N ARG A 44 -14.26 -14.52 15.09
CA ARG A 44 -14.54 -13.85 13.81
C ARG A 44 -15.84 -13.09 13.92
N ALA A 45 -15.81 -11.77 13.71
CA ALA A 45 -17.00 -10.94 13.70
C ALA A 45 -17.24 -10.39 12.28
N VAL A 46 -18.45 -10.55 11.77
CA VAL A 46 -18.85 -10.10 10.44
C VAL A 46 -20.18 -9.37 10.50
N SER A 47 -20.31 -8.34 9.69
CA SER A 47 -21.56 -7.63 9.47
C SER A 47 -22.33 -8.29 8.35
N THR A 48 -23.62 -8.48 8.54
CA THR A 48 -24.56 -8.92 7.51
C THR A 48 -25.75 -7.96 7.46
N MET A 49 -26.51 -7.98 6.37
CA MET A 49 -27.69 -7.11 6.23
C MET A 49 -28.64 -7.30 7.44
N GLY A 50 -28.74 -6.27 8.29
CA GLY A 50 -29.66 -6.22 9.43
C GLY A 50 -29.24 -6.97 10.69
N SER A 51 -28.07 -7.61 10.72
CA SER A 51 -27.53 -8.24 11.92
C SER A 51 -26.01 -8.36 11.88
N ALA A 52 -25.36 -8.30 13.05
CA ALA A 52 -23.98 -8.70 13.20
C ALA A 52 -23.92 -10.17 13.63
N ARG A 53 -22.93 -10.89 13.14
CA ARG A 53 -22.63 -12.27 13.50
C ARG A 53 -21.21 -12.39 14.03
N ALA A 54 -21.04 -13.26 15.01
CA ALA A 54 -19.73 -13.63 15.50
C ALA A 54 -19.62 -15.16 15.60
N VAL A 55 -18.43 -15.66 15.33
CA VAL A 55 -18.11 -17.08 15.49
C VAL A 55 -16.95 -17.17 16.46
N LEU A 56 -17.16 -17.88 17.56
CA LEU A 56 -16.14 -18.21 18.55
C LEU A 56 -15.64 -19.63 18.27
N TYR A 57 -14.37 -19.73 18.02
CA TYR A 57 -13.66 -21.01 17.78
C TYR A 57 -12.92 -21.40 19.06
N GLU A 58 -13.31 -22.52 19.64
CA GLU A 58 -12.69 -23.13 20.81
C GLU A 58 -12.16 -24.53 20.45
N PRO A 59 -11.30 -25.14 21.27
CA PRO A 59 -10.77 -26.49 20.98
C PRO A 59 -11.84 -27.58 20.90
N ASP A 60 -12.91 -27.47 21.69
CA ASP A 60 -13.98 -28.47 21.83
C ASP A 60 -15.22 -28.15 21.02
N ARG A 61 -15.45 -26.88 20.69
CA ARG A 61 -16.68 -26.43 20.03
C ARG A 61 -16.47 -25.17 19.20
N VAL A 62 -17.41 -24.92 18.30
CA VAL A 62 -17.57 -23.66 17.56
C VAL A 62 -18.94 -23.09 17.86
N THR A 63 -18.99 -21.90 18.41
CA THR A 63 -20.24 -21.24 18.79
C THR A 63 -20.51 -20.06 17.84
N MET A 64 -21.68 -20.08 17.22
CA MET A 64 -22.16 -18.97 16.38
C MET A 64 -23.08 -18.08 17.20
N TYR A 65 -22.82 -16.79 17.13
CA TYR A 65 -23.60 -15.76 17.79
C TYR A 65 -24.21 -14.83 16.77
N ARG A 66 -25.38 -14.29 17.10
CA ARG A 66 -26.04 -13.24 16.34
C ARG A 66 -26.43 -12.09 17.28
N GLN A 67 -26.24 -10.87 16.77
CA GLN A 67 -26.71 -9.66 17.40
C GLN A 67 -27.78 -9.03 16.50
N PRO A 68 -29.07 -9.14 16.86
CA PRO A 68 -30.16 -8.62 16.06
C PRO A 68 -30.20 -7.08 16.10
N ASN A 69 -30.80 -6.49 15.06
CA ASN A 69 -31.04 -5.05 14.93
C ASN A 69 -29.79 -4.16 14.91
N THR A 70 -28.64 -4.72 14.53
CA THR A 70 -27.41 -3.96 14.31
C THR A 70 -26.68 -4.52 13.11
N THR A 71 -26.09 -3.63 12.33
CA THR A 71 -25.24 -3.98 11.17
C THR A 71 -23.76 -4.03 11.56
N GLU A 72 -23.40 -3.39 12.68
CA GLU A 72 -22.02 -3.40 13.20
C GLU A 72 -21.96 -4.16 14.52
N PRO A 73 -20.94 -5.02 14.73
CA PRO A 73 -20.77 -5.74 15.99
C PRO A 73 -20.57 -4.77 17.16
N ILE A 74 -21.41 -4.88 18.18
CA ILE A 74 -21.27 -4.09 19.40
C ILE A 74 -20.64 -4.98 20.48
N PRO A 75 -19.45 -4.68 20.98
CA PRO A 75 -18.82 -5.46 22.04
C PRO A 75 -19.65 -5.52 23.33
N GLY A 76 -19.65 -6.66 23.97
CA GLY A 76 -20.06 -6.83 25.37
C GLY A 76 -21.51 -7.18 25.63
N SER A 77 -22.46 -6.88 24.75
CA SER A 77 -23.89 -7.17 25.08
C SER A 77 -24.74 -7.44 23.83
N GLY A 78 -25.90 -8.05 24.06
CA GLY A 78 -26.92 -8.26 23.02
C GLY A 78 -26.64 -9.43 22.08
N TRP A 79 -25.63 -10.24 22.34
CA TRP A 79 -25.30 -11.43 21.57
C TRP A 79 -26.16 -12.61 21.99
N LEU A 80 -26.80 -13.23 21.01
CA LEU A 80 -27.61 -14.43 21.19
C LEU A 80 -26.90 -15.61 20.56
N VAL A 81 -26.85 -16.75 21.24
CA VAL A 81 -26.33 -18.00 20.64
C VAL A 81 -27.29 -18.44 19.55
N GLU A 82 -26.77 -18.59 18.33
CA GLU A 82 -27.53 -19.07 17.18
C GLU A 82 -27.36 -20.59 17.01
N SER A 83 -26.14 -21.09 17.15
CA SER A 83 -25.85 -22.52 17.10
C SER A 83 -24.52 -22.84 17.81
N VAL A 84 -24.38 -24.08 18.22
CA VAL A 84 -23.17 -24.67 18.77
C VAL A 84 -22.87 -25.96 17.99
N VAL A 85 -21.67 -26.12 17.53
CA VAL A 85 -21.20 -27.30 16.80
C VAL A 85 -19.96 -27.84 17.51
N ASP A 86 -19.91 -29.14 17.75
CA ASP A 86 -18.72 -29.77 18.31
C ASP A 86 -17.52 -29.66 17.36
N ASN A 87 -16.37 -29.39 17.91
CA ASN A 87 -15.13 -29.35 17.15
C ASN A 87 -14.37 -30.71 17.29
N PRO A 88 -14.39 -31.54 16.26
CA PRO A 88 -13.77 -32.87 16.34
C PRO A 88 -12.24 -32.83 16.29
N LEU A 89 -11.64 -31.66 16.01
CA LEU A 89 -10.17 -31.53 15.85
C LEU A 89 -9.46 -31.50 17.20
N GLY A 90 -10.14 -31.14 18.29
CA GLY A 90 -9.54 -31.00 19.62
C GLY A 90 -8.55 -29.84 19.76
N VAL A 91 -8.46 -29.00 18.74
CA VAL A 91 -7.64 -27.77 18.67
C VAL A 91 -8.43 -26.65 18.01
N VAL A 92 -8.09 -25.41 18.29
CA VAL A 92 -8.73 -24.27 17.62
C VAL A 92 -8.48 -24.36 16.12
N PRO A 93 -9.53 -24.38 15.28
CA PRO A 93 -9.38 -24.56 13.82
C PRO A 93 -8.93 -23.29 13.10
N VAL A 94 -8.29 -22.38 13.79
CA VAL A 94 -7.77 -21.12 13.28
C VAL A 94 -6.27 -21.05 13.51
N VAL A 95 -5.53 -20.86 12.44
CA VAL A 95 -4.06 -20.71 12.46
C VAL A 95 -3.72 -19.23 12.26
N PRO A 96 -3.18 -18.54 13.26
CA PRO A 96 -2.67 -17.20 13.12
C PRO A 96 -1.28 -17.21 12.46
N PHE A 97 -1.09 -16.41 11.42
CA PHE A 97 0.22 -16.12 10.82
C PHE A 97 0.66 -14.75 11.29
N VAL A 98 1.56 -14.71 12.25
CA VAL A 98 1.99 -13.48 12.89
C VAL A 98 3.38 -13.09 12.39
N ARG A 99 3.51 -11.88 11.83
CA ARG A 99 4.82 -11.30 11.51
C ARG A 99 5.39 -10.68 12.77
N ARG A 100 6.41 -11.29 13.33
CA ARG A 100 7.10 -10.79 14.52
C ARG A 100 8.46 -10.23 14.14
N THR A 101 8.68 -8.97 14.44
CA THR A 101 9.97 -8.30 14.30
C THR A 101 10.64 -8.12 15.66
N SER A 102 9.85 -8.17 16.75
CA SER A 102 10.31 -8.01 18.12
C SER A 102 9.57 -8.97 19.06
N ALA A 103 10.16 -9.24 20.22
CA ALA A 103 9.50 -9.99 21.29
C ALA A 103 8.30 -9.24 21.90
N SER A 104 8.24 -7.93 21.73
CA SER A 104 7.11 -7.09 22.16
C SER A 104 5.87 -7.21 21.28
N ASP A 105 5.98 -7.81 20.09
CA ASP A 105 4.89 -7.93 19.11
C ASP A 105 3.90 -9.06 19.44
N TRP A 106 3.96 -9.56 20.65
CA TRP A 106 3.07 -10.62 21.14
C TRP A 106 1.73 -10.04 21.68
N PRO A 107 0.59 -10.64 21.40
CA PRO A 107 0.28 -11.78 20.48
C PRO A 107 0.06 -11.34 19.02
N THR A 108 -0.02 -10.05 18.75
CA THR A 108 -0.23 -9.47 17.43
C THR A 108 1.11 -9.08 16.82
N GLY A 109 1.24 -9.16 15.50
CA GLY A 109 2.46 -8.79 14.81
C GLY A 109 2.45 -7.34 14.31
N ASP A 110 3.61 -6.88 13.86
CA ASP A 110 3.76 -5.57 13.24
C ASP A 110 3.42 -5.60 11.75
N SER A 111 2.78 -4.52 11.31
CA SER A 111 2.49 -4.31 9.91
C SER A 111 3.76 -4.11 9.11
N ILE A 112 3.88 -4.81 7.97
CA ILE A 112 4.97 -4.57 7.02
C ILE A 112 4.93 -3.15 6.44
N VAL A 113 3.75 -2.51 6.43
CA VAL A 113 3.58 -1.14 5.95
C VAL A 113 4.30 -0.15 6.85
N ALA A 114 4.37 -0.41 8.17
CA ALA A 114 5.08 0.47 9.11
C ALA A 114 6.56 0.64 8.72
N ASP A 115 7.21 -0.44 8.26
CA ASP A 115 8.64 -0.41 7.89
C ASP A 115 8.93 0.36 6.59
N ILE A 116 7.92 0.50 5.72
CA ILE A 116 8.09 1.12 4.40
C ILE A 116 7.38 2.46 4.26
N LEU A 117 6.70 2.94 5.30
CA LEU A 117 5.88 4.15 5.23
C LEU A 117 6.71 5.36 4.80
N ASP A 118 7.84 5.60 5.48
CA ASP A 118 8.72 6.72 5.17
C ASP A 118 9.31 6.65 3.75
N LEU A 119 9.59 5.43 3.27
CA LEU A 119 10.08 5.22 1.90
C LEU A 119 8.99 5.50 0.86
N THR A 120 7.75 5.11 1.15
CA THR A 120 6.61 5.40 0.25
C THR A 120 6.31 6.89 0.19
N ASP A 121 6.41 7.60 1.32
CA ASP A 121 6.26 9.06 1.37
C ASP A 121 7.39 9.76 0.59
N ALA A 122 8.62 9.25 0.69
CA ALA A 122 9.75 9.76 -0.09
C ALA A 122 9.53 9.57 -1.61
N VAL A 123 9.03 8.41 -2.03
CA VAL A 123 8.67 8.15 -3.44
C VAL A 123 7.57 9.08 -3.90
N ALA A 124 6.52 9.26 -3.10
CA ALA A 124 5.41 10.17 -3.43
C ALA A 124 5.90 11.62 -3.59
N LYS A 125 6.80 12.07 -2.71
CA LYS A 125 7.43 13.39 -2.81
C LYS A 125 8.26 13.53 -4.09
N LEU A 126 9.11 12.55 -4.41
CA LEU A 126 9.92 12.58 -5.63
C LEU A 126 9.07 12.62 -6.90
N LEU A 127 7.96 11.89 -6.93
CA LEU A 127 7.01 11.94 -8.04
C LEU A 127 6.38 13.33 -8.18
N ALA A 128 5.97 13.95 -7.08
CA ALA A 128 5.44 15.31 -7.08
C ALA A 128 6.48 16.32 -7.58
N ASP A 129 7.72 16.25 -7.08
CA ASP A 129 8.81 17.11 -7.50
C ASP A 129 9.15 16.91 -9.00
N ALA A 130 9.13 15.67 -9.49
CA ALA A 130 9.34 15.34 -10.90
C ALA A 130 8.22 15.92 -11.80
N MET A 131 6.97 15.86 -11.35
CA MET A 131 5.83 16.47 -12.08
C MET A 131 5.98 17.98 -12.20
N VAL A 132 6.31 18.67 -11.10
CA VAL A 132 6.56 20.12 -11.10
C VAL A 132 7.75 20.44 -12.01
N THR A 133 8.84 19.71 -11.89
CA THR A 133 10.04 19.89 -12.74
C THR A 133 9.72 19.68 -14.22
N SER A 134 8.89 18.66 -14.53
CA SER A 134 8.45 18.38 -15.90
C SER A 134 7.62 19.53 -16.50
N GLU A 135 6.79 20.19 -15.69
CA GLU A 135 6.04 21.36 -16.13
C GLU A 135 6.97 22.51 -16.52
N PHE A 136 7.98 22.80 -15.70
CA PHE A 136 8.99 23.81 -16.02
C PHE A 136 9.89 23.40 -17.19
N HIS A 137 10.19 22.12 -17.33
CA HIS A 137 10.98 21.59 -18.44
C HIS A 137 10.25 21.73 -19.78
N SER A 138 8.94 21.51 -19.81
CA SER A 138 8.12 21.64 -21.02
C SER A 138 7.96 23.11 -21.48
N ARG A 139 8.22 24.06 -20.61
CA ARG A 139 8.16 25.51 -20.88
C ARG A 139 9.42 26.21 -20.37
N PRO A 140 10.58 25.96 -20.99
CA PRO A 140 11.82 26.56 -20.52
C PRO A 140 11.77 28.08 -20.62
N ARG A 141 12.26 28.75 -19.59
CA ARG A 141 12.33 30.22 -19.58
C ARG A 141 13.33 30.69 -20.59
N ARG A 142 12.91 31.66 -21.40
CA ARG A 142 13.75 32.36 -22.38
C ARG A 142 14.25 33.63 -21.76
N TRP A 143 15.40 34.09 -22.25
CA TRP A 143 15.95 35.38 -21.87
C TRP A 143 16.48 36.11 -23.12
N ALA A 144 16.49 37.42 -23.07
CA ALA A 144 17.11 38.27 -24.08
C ALA A 144 17.93 39.37 -23.36
N THR A 145 19.06 39.70 -23.94
CA THR A 145 19.90 40.82 -23.52
C THR A 145 20.09 41.77 -24.67
N GLY A 146 20.21 43.09 -24.41
CA GLY A 146 20.35 44.10 -25.43
C GLY A 146 19.08 44.39 -26.23
N LEU A 147 17.93 43.90 -25.75
CA LEU A 147 16.66 44.19 -26.36
C LEU A 147 16.03 45.42 -25.65
N GLU A 148 15.51 46.37 -26.42
CA GLU A 148 14.73 47.47 -25.89
C GLU A 148 13.39 46.97 -25.37
N ILE A 149 13.05 47.36 -24.16
CA ILE A 149 11.77 46.91 -23.53
C ILE A 149 10.67 47.83 -24.01
N GLU A 150 9.76 47.29 -24.78
CA GLU A 150 8.51 47.99 -25.17
C GLU A 150 7.48 47.90 -24.05
N TYR A 151 6.72 48.95 -23.84
CA TYR A 151 5.66 49.05 -22.86
C TYR A 151 4.31 49.28 -23.53
N ASP A 152 3.27 48.67 -22.96
CA ASP A 152 1.90 48.92 -23.40
C ASP A 152 1.42 50.28 -22.90
N ASP A 153 0.19 50.71 -23.35
CA ASP A 153 -0.43 51.96 -22.95
C ASP A 153 -0.68 52.10 -21.43
N ASN A 154 -0.58 51.00 -20.69
CA ASN A 154 -0.72 50.93 -19.24
C ASN A 154 0.64 50.85 -18.51
N GLY A 155 1.75 51.00 -19.24
CA GLY A 155 3.09 50.96 -18.67
C GLY A 155 3.57 49.55 -18.26
N ARG A 156 2.99 48.50 -18.82
CA ARG A 156 3.42 47.13 -18.59
C ARG A 156 4.38 46.69 -19.69
N PRO A 157 5.49 46.03 -19.36
CA PRO A 157 6.39 45.54 -20.39
C PRO A 157 5.70 44.49 -21.27
N ILE A 158 5.83 44.66 -22.56
CA ILE A 158 5.32 43.72 -23.57
C ILE A 158 6.28 42.52 -23.60
N ASP A 159 5.75 41.32 -23.52
CA ASP A 159 6.55 40.08 -23.61
C ASP A 159 7.11 39.93 -25.05
N PRO A 160 8.42 40.07 -25.24
CA PRO A 160 9.01 39.99 -26.58
C PRO A 160 8.96 38.59 -27.17
N PHE A 161 8.70 37.59 -26.32
CA PHE A 161 8.61 36.19 -26.74
C PHE A 161 7.21 35.76 -27.15
N GLY A 162 6.16 36.34 -26.59
CA GLY A 162 4.76 36.12 -26.93
C GLY A 162 4.47 34.78 -27.62
N ASN A 163 3.60 34.80 -28.64
CA ASN A 163 3.32 33.63 -29.47
C ASN A 163 4.19 33.55 -30.75
N SER A 164 5.18 34.44 -30.91
CA SER A 164 6.04 34.50 -32.09
C SER A 164 7.01 33.32 -32.12
N ARG A 165 7.01 32.61 -33.24
CA ARG A 165 7.99 31.54 -33.52
C ARG A 165 9.37 32.09 -33.94
N LEU A 166 9.42 33.35 -34.35
CA LEU A 166 10.63 34.02 -34.82
C LEU A 166 10.91 35.21 -33.91
N LEU A 167 12.12 35.23 -33.35
CA LEU A 167 12.64 36.33 -32.56
C LEU A 167 13.55 37.15 -33.48
N GLN A 168 13.31 38.45 -33.59
CA GLN A 168 14.09 39.36 -34.42
C GLN A 168 14.49 40.59 -33.59
N SER A 169 15.67 41.10 -33.83
CA SER A 169 16.15 42.36 -33.31
C SER A 169 17.06 43.02 -34.33
N GLU A 170 16.96 44.30 -34.50
CA GLU A 170 17.84 45.09 -35.33
C GLU A 170 19.14 45.51 -34.59
N ALA A 171 19.16 45.40 -33.28
CA ALA A 171 20.34 45.75 -32.50
C ALA A 171 21.40 44.64 -32.56
N PRO A 172 22.62 44.94 -33.00
CA PRO A 172 23.66 43.92 -33.21
C PRO A 172 24.18 43.28 -31.92
N GLU A 173 23.90 43.87 -30.76
CA GLU A 173 24.29 43.34 -29.44
C GLU A 173 23.24 42.45 -28.80
N THR A 174 22.09 42.31 -29.43
CA THR A 174 21.01 41.47 -28.92
C THR A 174 21.40 39.99 -28.91
N ARG A 175 21.23 39.35 -27.78
CA ARG A 175 21.41 37.91 -27.60
C ARG A 175 20.16 37.31 -27.07
N PHE A 176 19.72 36.23 -27.66
CA PHE A 176 18.62 35.41 -27.20
C PHE A 176 19.17 34.10 -26.67
N GLY A 177 18.55 33.60 -25.63
CA GLY A 177 18.87 32.30 -25.06
C GLY A 177 17.69 31.70 -24.32
N GLN A 178 17.92 30.51 -23.87
CA GLN A 178 16.98 29.75 -23.11
C GLN A 178 17.74 29.07 -21.96
N PHE A 179 17.15 29.03 -20.77
CA PHE A 179 17.74 28.25 -19.68
C PHE A 179 17.60 26.78 -20.01
N ASP A 180 18.64 26.02 -19.68
CA ASP A 180 18.60 24.56 -19.83
C ASP A 180 17.47 23.99 -19.00
N GLY A 181 16.72 23.04 -19.57
CA GLY A 181 15.68 22.33 -18.85
C GLY A 181 16.30 21.42 -17.79
N ALA A 182 15.60 21.24 -16.68
CA ALA A 182 16.02 20.29 -15.67
C ALA A 182 15.97 18.85 -16.21
N ARG A 183 16.95 18.04 -15.84
CA ARG A 183 17.00 16.62 -16.23
C ARG A 183 16.11 15.82 -15.30
N LEU A 184 15.24 14.99 -15.87
CA LEU A 184 14.30 14.14 -15.11
C LEU A 184 14.88 12.76 -14.77
N ASP A 185 15.98 12.37 -15.41
CA ASP A 185 16.62 11.06 -15.24
C ASP A 185 16.96 10.77 -13.78
N GLY A 186 17.46 11.78 -13.03
CA GLY A 186 17.80 11.64 -11.62
C GLY A 186 16.61 11.27 -10.72
N TYR A 187 15.42 11.74 -11.04
CA TYR A 187 14.21 11.36 -10.31
C TYR A 187 13.87 9.89 -10.54
N THR A 188 13.97 9.42 -11.78
CA THR A 188 13.73 8.02 -12.13
C THR A 188 14.68 7.09 -11.41
N ASP A 189 15.97 7.42 -11.36
CA ASP A 189 17.00 6.63 -10.68
C ASP A 189 16.77 6.59 -9.16
N MET A 190 16.40 7.72 -8.56
CA MET A 190 16.09 7.79 -7.13
C MET A 190 14.84 6.96 -6.79
N ILE A 191 13.78 7.07 -7.58
CA ILE A 191 12.55 6.28 -7.39
C ILE A 191 12.85 4.79 -7.53
N ALA A 192 13.63 4.38 -8.53
CA ALA A 192 14.04 2.99 -8.70
C ALA A 192 14.82 2.48 -7.48
N THR A 193 15.76 3.28 -6.95
CA THR A 193 16.54 2.94 -5.76
C THR A 193 15.65 2.75 -4.52
N LEU A 194 14.74 3.69 -4.26
CA LEU A 194 13.80 3.57 -3.13
C LEU A 194 12.86 2.38 -3.30
N THR A 195 12.40 2.12 -4.50
CA THR A 195 11.53 0.96 -4.80
C THR A 195 12.27 -0.36 -4.56
N GLN A 196 13.57 -0.45 -4.89
CA GLN A 196 14.40 -1.60 -4.55
C GLN A 196 14.53 -1.80 -3.04
N GLN A 197 14.70 -0.72 -2.27
CA GLN A 197 14.74 -0.79 -0.81
C GLN A 197 13.41 -1.27 -0.22
N ILE A 198 12.29 -0.77 -0.75
CA ILE A 198 10.95 -1.26 -0.39
C ILE A 198 10.84 -2.77 -0.67
N GLY A 199 11.29 -3.23 -1.83
CA GLY A 199 11.34 -4.66 -2.17
C GLY A 199 12.16 -5.49 -1.17
N ALA A 200 13.35 -5.00 -0.82
CA ALA A 200 14.22 -5.67 0.13
C ALA A 200 13.61 -5.79 1.53
N LEU A 201 12.94 -4.73 2.02
CA LEU A 201 12.28 -4.73 3.33
C LEU A 201 11.02 -5.59 3.37
N THR A 202 10.25 -5.60 2.27
CA THR A 202 9.01 -6.35 2.19
C THR A 202 9.20 -7.81 1.78
N GLY A 203 10.36 -8.17 1.25
CA GLY A 203 10.61 -9.48 0.65
C GLY A 203 9.87 -9.69 -0.67
N LEU A 204 9.32 -8.62 -1.27
CA LEU A 204 8.64 -8.73 -2.55
C LEU A 204 9.64 -8.79 -3.71
N PRO A 205 9.44 -9.69 -4.68
CA PRO A 205 10.25 -9.72 -5.90
C PRO A 205 10.18 -8.38 -6.64
N ALA A 206 11.30 -7.96 -7.24
CA ALA A 206 11.39 -6.70 -7.99
C ALA A 206 10.35 -6.60 -9.13
N SER A 207 9.95 -7.74 -9.70
CA SER A 207 8.92 -7.82 -10.74
C SER A 207 7.54 -7.36 -10.28
N TYR A 208 7.19 -7.57 -9.00
CA TYR A 208 5.92 -7.09 -8.44
C TYR A 208 5.89 -5.58 -8.21
N LEU A 209 7.07 -4.98 -8.10
CA LEU A 209 7.22 -3.54 -7.91
C LEU A 209 7.42 -2.79 -9.24
N GLY A 210 7.24 -3.47 -10.38
CA GLY A 210 7.40 -2.87 -11.70
C GLY A 210 8.85 -2.62 -12.09
N LEU A 211 9.81 -3.10 -11.31
CA LEU A 211 11.23 -3.05 -11.65
C LEU A 211 11.56 -4.24 -12.56
N HIS A 212 11.51 -4.00 -13.85
CA HIS A 212 11.92 -5.00 -14.84
C HIS A 212 13.41 -4.82 -15.08
N GLY A 213 14.20 -5.86 -14.80
CA GLY A 213 15.54 -5.97 -15.38
C GLY A 213 15.43 -6.17 -16.91
N ASP A 214 16.51 -5.99 -17.62
CA ASP A 214 16.59 -6.11 -19.10
C ASP A 214 16.19 -7.49 -19.65
N GLN A 215 15.90 -8.45 -18.80
CA GLN A 215 15.37 -9.77 -19.18
C GLN A 215 13.93 -9.92 -18.67
N PRO A 216 12.95 -10.24 -19.54
CA PRO A 216 11.64 -10.66 -19.11
C PRO A 216 11.81 -11.88 -18.22
N ALA A 217 11.27 -11.84 -17.00
CA ALA A 217 11.29 -12.98 -16.11
C ALA A 217 10.66 -14.17 -16.83
N SER A 218 11.42 -15.24 -17.06
CA SER A 218 10.84 -16.47 -17.57
C SER A 218 9.84 -17.01 -16.55
N ALA A 219 8.81 -17.71 -17.01
CA ALA A 219 7.82 -18.32 -16.12
C ALA A 219 8.47 -19.21 -15.04
N ASP A 220 9.62 -19.80 -15.33
CA ASP A 220 10.42 -20.59 -14.39
C ASP A 220 11.22 -19.70 -13.41
N GLY A 221 11.66 -18.52 -13.84
CA GLY A 221 12.33 -17.55 -12.96
C GLY A 221 11.36 -16.94 -11.93
N VAL A 222 10.11 -16.70 -12.31
CA VAL A 222 9.06 -16.22 -11.39
C VAL A 222 8.75 -17.29 -10.35
N LYS A 223 8.62 -18.56 -10.74
CA LYS A 223 8.39 -19.69 -9.83
C LYS A 223 9.56 -19.97 -8.87
N ALA A 224 10.79 -19.65 -9.27
CA ALA A 224 11.95 -19.84 -8.41
C ALA A 224 12.14 -18.69 -7.40
N ALA A 225 11.46 -17.57 -7.59
CA ALA A 225 11.50 -16.39 -6.72
C ALA A 225 10.33 -16.34 -5.70
N GLU A 226 9.34 -17.22 -5.84
CA GLU A 226 8.25 -17.49 -4.89
C GLU A 226 8.65 -18.56 -3.86
#